data_4b4d3107d6d0418b33f3ae77ce772ed5
#
_entry.id   4b4d3107d6d0418b33f3ae77ce772ed5
#
_cell.length_a   1.000
_cell.length_b   1.000
_cell.length_c   1.000
_cell.angle_alpha   90.00
_cell.angle_beta   90.00
_cell.angle_gamma   90.00
#
_symmetry.space_group_name_H-M   'P 1'
#
loop_
_entity.id
_entity.type
_entity.pdbx_description
1 polymer ?
#
loop_
_entity_poly.entity_id
_entity_poly.type
_entity_poly.pdbx_seq_one_letter_code
_entity_poly.pdbx_strand_id
1 'polypeptide(L)'
;MPHLPSVRRTFNIAATSDELVVCSVTSASNLHRAKVMARSVKRFEPNAKIVICLVEESMHPQTYTPYVDHWTLAKDLNIPNFHRNMFKYNINEGTTSMKAATVKYAMNLYPQHSLFLYLDTDMRVYYPFTELKELMKQQPIWLTPHILNQSRHLDSYLHHGIFNSGILGLTRSEQTYEFLEWWDRKLYEACYFDDKLFADQGWLDFAPLYFDAQILRHPGYNMAAWNVGETGRDITHSDNGYYYIYDKPLVVFHYSGLHWGNLQNNMKRVYPDGNNLLYGMLDSYFAELDEMGKDAVSSIPWSYDRYYSGETIKQEIKDRFKQNPDAIANIGNPFQLSNEFFKNRA
;
A
#
# COMPACT_ATOMS: atom_id res chain seq x y z
N MET A 1 -8.27 15.07 28.80
CA MET A 1 -7.15 14.63 27.96
C MET A 1 -6.16 15.78 27.91
N PRO A 2 -4.89 15.60 28.28
CA PRO A 2 -3.94 16.68 28.21
C PRO A 2 -3.59 16.97 26.75
N HIS A 3 -3.77 18.22 26.33
CA HIS A 3 -3.24 18.73 25.08
C HIS A 3 -1.72 18.61 25.10
N LEU A 4 -1.16 17.71 24.28
CA LEU A 4 0.27 17.76 23.98
C LEU A 4 0.53 19.06 23.21
N PRO A 5 1.57 19.83 23.58
CA PRO A 5 1.90 21.05 22.86
C PRO A 5 2.25 20.70 21.42
N SER A 6 1.52 21.30 20.48
CA SER A 6 1.85 21.26 19.07
C SER A 6 3.22 21.93 18.91
N VAL A 7 4.25 21.14 18.67
CA VAL A 7 5.51 21.67 18.16
C VAL A 7 5.19 22.16 16.75
N ARG A 8 4.91 23.47 16.60
CA ARG A 8 4.85 24.11 15.29
C ARG A 8 6.22 23.97 14.65
N ARG A 9 6.40 22.90 13.90
CA ARG A 9 7.50 22.81 12.95
C ARG A 9 7.19 23.84 11.86
N THR A 10 8.00 24.87 11.74
CA THR A 10 7.97 25.78 10.59
C THR A 10 8.34 24.95 9.37
N PHE A 11 7.33 24.46 8.66
CA PHE A 11 7.53 23.79 7.37
C PHE A 11 7.95 24.85 6.37
N ASN A 12 9.19 24.81 5.95
CA ASN A 12 9.65 25.61 4.83
C ASN A 12 9.11 24.94 3.56
N ILE A 13 7.86 25.30 3.16
CA ILE A 13 7.09 24.65 2.10
C ILE A 13 7.42 25.31 0.74
N ALA A 14 8.65 25.60 0.47
CA ALA A 14 9.05 26.00 -0.88
C ALA A 14 9.38 24.74 -1.71
N ALA A 15 8.36 23.91 -1.97
CA ALA A 15 8.49 22.90 -3.01
C ALA A 15 8.63 23.60 -4.37
N THR A 16 9.65 23.25 -5.12
CA THR A 16 9.99 23.86 -6.40
C THR A 16 9.79 22.91 -7.58
N SER A 17 9.41 21.65 -7.32
CA SER A 17 9.24 20.61 -8.32
C SER A 17 7.86 19.97 -8.22
N ASP A 18 7.14 19.95 -9.34
CA ASP A 18 5.88 19.22 -9.55
C ASP A 18 6.13 17.79 -10.06
N GLU A 19 7.38 17.33 -10.07
CA GLU A 19 7.68 15.94 -10.38
C GLU A 19 7.16 15.03 -9.28
N LEU A 20 6.64 13.87 -9.68
CA LEU A 20 5.99 12.92 -8.79
C LEU A 20 7.01 12.12 -7.99
N VAL A 21 6.77 11.93 -6.71
CA VAL A 21 7.43 10.92 -5.88
C VAL A 21 6.44 9.80 -5.60
N VAL A 22 6.72 8.58 -6.09
CA VAL A 22 5.91 7.41 -5.85
C VAL A 22 6.49 6.62 -4.68
N CYS A 23 5.63 6.33 -3.70
CA CYS A 23 5.97 5.60 -2.49
C CYS A 23 5.28 4.23 -2.49
N SER A 24 5.97 3.21 -2.03
CA SER A 24 5.38 1.88 -1.87
C SER A 24 6.03 1.12 -0.72
N VAL A 25 5.36 0.06 -0.28
CA VAL A 25 5.85 -0.84 0.77
C VAL A 25 5.80 -2.28 0.27
N THR A 26 6.81 -3.08 0.58
CA THR A 26 6.87 -4.47 0.14
C THR A 26 7.58 -5.37 1.16
N SER A 27 7.36 -6.68 1.03
CA SER A 27 8.20 -7.73 1.63
C SER A 27 9.13 -8.35 0.59
N ALA A 28 10.11 -9.13 1.00
CA ALA A 28 11.02 -9.82 0.08
C ALA A 28 10.26 -10.76 -0.88
N SER A 29 9.23 -11.45 -0.42
CA SER A 29 8.41 -12.34 -1.24
C SER A 29 7.61 -11.63 -2.35
N ASN A 30 7.40 -10.31 -2.23
CA ASN A 30 6.66 -9.50 -3.20
C ASN A 30 7.55 -8.56 -4.04
N LEU A 31 8.88 -8.69 -4.00
CA LEU A 31 9.81 -7.84 -4.78
C LEU A 31 9.53 -7.84 -6.28
N HIS A 32 9.12 -8.97 -6.85
CA HIS A 32 8.74 -9.08 -8.26
C HIS A 32 7.57 -8.15 -8.61
N ARG A 33 6.56 -8.03 -7.76
CA ARG A 33 5.42 -7.11 -7.92
C ARG A 33 5.88 -5.66 -7.84
N ALA A 34 6.69 -5.34 -6.83
CA ALA A 34 7.26 -4.01 -6.66
C ALA A 34 8.03 -3.54 -7.89
N LYS A 35 8.79 -4.44 -8.54
CA LYS A 35 9.53 -4.15 -9.78
C LYS A 35 8.61 -3.92 -10.97
N VAL A 36 7.54 -4.71 -11.12
CA VAL A 36 6.52 -4.52 -12.19
C VAL A 36 5.83 -3.17 -12.00
N MET A 37 5.38 -2.86 -10.78
CA MET A 37 4.78 -1.57 -10.46
C MET A 37 5.74 -0.43 -10.81
N ALA A 38 6.98 -0.45 -10.32
CA ALA A 38 7.97 0.58 -10.56
C ALA A 38 8.30 0.76 -12.06
N ARG A 39 8.48 -0.34 -12.81
CA ARG A 39 8.67 -0.30 -14.27
C ARG A 39 7.49 0.36 -14.97
N SER A 40 6.27 0.02 -14.57
CA SER A 40 5.06 0.60 -15.18
C SER A 40 4.93 2.10 -14.88
N VAL A 41 5.28 2.54 -13.68
CA VAL A 41 5.37 3.97 -13.35
C VAL A 41 6.39 4.67 -14.22
N LYS A 42 7.62 4.17 -14.31
CA LYS A 42 8.69 4.79 -15.10
C LYS A 42 8.37 4.88 -16.59
N ARG A 43 7.53 3.98 -17.12
CA ARG A 43 7.07 4.02 -18.51
C ARG A 43 6.26 5.28 -18.82
N PHE A 44 5.41 5.73 -17.90
CA PHE A 44 4.48 6.84 -18.09
C PHE A 44 4.92 8.13 -17.38
N GLU A 45 5.74 7.99 -16.34
CA GLU A 45 6.30 9.09 -15.56
C GLU A 45 7.83 8.88 -15.42
N PRO A 46 8.60 9.05 -16.48
CA PRO A 46 10.03 8.71 -16.50
C PRO A 46 10.86 9.49 -15.47
N ASN A 47 10.44 10.70 -15.13
CA ASN A 47 11.12 11.56 -14.16
C ASN A 47 10.66 11.30 -12.72
N ALA A 48 9.58 10.56 -12.48
CA ALA A 48 9.10 10.26 -11.13
C ALA A 48 10.19 9.59 -10.30
N LYS A 49 10.35 10.01 -9.04
CA LYS A 49 11.19 9.32 -8.07
C LYS A 49 10.39 8.19 -7.43
N ILE A 50 11.00 7.00 -7.32
CA ILE A 50 10.34 5.84 -6.72
C ILE A 50 11.08 5.43 -5.45
N VAL A 51 10.37 5.47 -4.32
CA VAL A 51 10.84 5.10 -2.99
C VAL A 51 10.07 3.87 -2.52
N ILE A 52 10.78 2.79 -2.22
CA ILE A 52 10.16 1.57 -1.71
C ILE A 52 10.74 1.21 -0.34
N CYS A 53 9.86 1.01 0.62
CA CYS A 53 10.19 0.48 1.92
C CYS A 53 10.12 -1.06 1.90
N LEU A 54 11.24 -1.70 2.20
CA LEU A 54 11.32 -3.15 2.38
C LEU A 54 11.12 -3.48 3.85
N VAL A 55 10.06 -4.24 4.16
CA VAL A 55 9.72 -4.65 5.52
C VAL A 55 10.36 -5.99 5.83
N GLU A 56 11.69 -5.93 5.98
CA GLU A 56 12.57 -7.07 6.30
C GLU A 56 13.69 -6.62 7.25
N GLU A 57 14.35 -7.58 7.88
CA GLU A 57 15.46 -7.29 8.77
C GLU A 57 16.73 -6.84 8.04
N SER A 58 16.88 -7.21 6.78
CA SER A 58 18.01 -6.83 5.94
C SER A 58 17.62 -6.61 4.49
N MET A 59 18.42 -5.81 3.78
CA MET A 59 18.24 -5.60 2.36
C MET A 59 18.46 -6.90 1.58
N HIS A 60 17.51 -7.25 0.72
CA HIS A 60 17.59 -8.47 -0.08
C HIS A 60 18.36 -8.20 -1.39
N PRO A 61 19.23 -9.12 -1.88
CA PRO A 61 19.97 -8.91 -3.15
C PRO A 61 19.07 -8.66 -4.35
N GLN A 62 17.88 -9.24 -4.37
CA GLN A 62 16.88 -9.05 -5.45
C GLN A 62 16.20 -7.67 -5.45
N THR A 63 16.56 -6.73 -4.55
CA THR A 63 16.09 -5.34 -4.63
C THR A 63 16.70 -4.59 -5.80
N TYR A 64 17.85 -5.04 -6.31
CA TYR A 64 18.49 -4.37 -7.45
C TYR A 64 17.57 -4.31 -8.68
N THR A 65 17.30 -3.09 -9.15
CA THR A 65 16.51 -2.80 -10.35
C THR A 65 16.75 -1.36 -10.80
N PRO A 66 16.76 -1.05 -12.11
CA PRO A 66 16.92 0.32 -12.60
C PRO A 66 15.66 1.19 -12.40
N TYR A 67 14.56 0.62 -11.97
CA TYR A 67 13.28 1.33 -11.89
C TYR A 67 13.02 1.99 -10.55
N VAL A 68 13.75 1.63 -9.49
CA VAL A 68 13.57 2.18 -8.13
C VAL A 68 14.73 3.09 -7.79
N ASP A 69 14.44 4.35 -7.45
CA ASP A 69 15.46 5.34 -7.14
C ASP A 69 16.01 5.19 -5.72
N HIS A 70 15.16 4.72 -4.77
CA HIS A 70 15.57 4.56 -3.38
C HIS A 70 14.86 3.40 -2.69
N TRP A 71 15.65 2.55 -2.04
CA TRP A 71 15.17 1.52 -1.12
C TRP A 71 15.51 1.90 0.31
N THR A 72 14.59 1.67 1.24
CA THR A 72 14.83 1.80 2.68
C THR A 72 14.31 0.56 3.40
N LEU A 73 14.89 0.22 4.55
CA LEU A 73 14.31 -0.79 5.43
C LEU A 73 13.31 -0.15 6.39
N ALA A 74 12.24 -0.86 6.70
CA ALA A 74 11.21 -0.37 7.62
C ALA A 74 11.79 -0.03 9.00
N LYS A 75 12.77 -0.80 9.50
CA LYS A 75 13.44 -0.54 10.77
C LYS A 75 14.24 0.77 10.80
N ASP A 76 14.61 1.32 9.62
CA ASP A 76 15.38 2.55 9.48
C ASP A 76 14.49 3.80 9.34
N LEU A 77 13.16 3.64 9.41
CA LEU A 77 12.18 4.76 9.37
C LEU A 77 12.05 5.52 10.69
N ASN A 78 12.90 5.25 11.68
CA ASN A 78 12.89 5.87 13.02
C ASN A 78 11.55 5.72 13.77
N ILE A 79 10.86 4.59 13.59
CA ILE A 79 9.62 4.27 14.31
C ILE A 79 9.97 3.84 15.74
N PRO A 80 9.43 4.50 16.77
CA PRO A 80 9.69 4.10 18.15
C PRO A 80 9.29 2.65 18.42
N ASN A 81 10.18 1.90 19.07
CA ASN A 81 9.93 0.50 19.42
C ASN A 81 9.53 -0.38 18.23
N PHE A 82 10.09 -0.13 17.04
CA PHE A 82 9.76 -0.79 15.79
C PHE A 82 9.62 -2.31 15.93
N HIS A 83 10.64 -2.99 16.49
CA HIS A 83 10.63 -4.47 16.62
C HIS A 83 9.50 -4.98 17.53
N ARG A 84 9.20 -4.27 18.62
CA ARG A 84 8.05 -4.63 19.47
C ARG A 84 6.73 -4.49 18.73
N ASN A 85 6.59 -3.41 17.98
CA ASN A 85 5.37 -3.19 17.20
C ASN A 85 5.21 -4.23 16.10
N MET A 86 6.29 -4.55 15.39
CA MET A 86 6.29 -5.52 14.29
C MET A 86 6.03 -6.96 14.78
N PHE A 87 6.40 -7.30 16.01
CA PHE A 87 6.30 -8.65 16.57
C PHE A 87 4.86 -9.19 16.64
N LYS A 88 3.85 -8.33 16.79
CA LYS A 88 2.43 -8.70 16.84
C LYS A 88 1.81 -8.94 15.47
N TYR A 89 2.45 -8.51 14.38
CA TYR A 89 1.88 -8.52 13.04
C TYR A 89 2.24 -9.79 12.24
N ASN A 90 1.34 -10.21 11.36
CA ASN A 90 1.68 -11.05 10.23
C ASN A 90 2.25 -10.20 9.09
N ILE A 91 2.71 -10.85 8.01
CA ILE A 91 3.36 -10.17 6.88
C ILE A 91 2.49 -9.08 6.24
N ASN A 92 1.18 -9.32 6.07
CA ASN A 92 0.28 -8.33 5.47
C ASN A 92 0.06 -7.13 6.39
N GLU A 93 -0.23 -7.39 7.67
CA GLU A 93 -0.41 -6.35 8.69
C GLU A 93 0.87 -5.53 8.88
N GLY A 94 2.03 -6.21 8.96
CA GLY A 94 3.32 -5.55 9.13
C GLY A 94 3.72 -4.70 7.93
N THR A 95 3.48 -5.16 6.70
CA THR A 95 3.76 -4.37 5.50
C THR A 95 2.82 -3.17 5.40
N THR A 96 1.51 -3.36 5.54
CA THR A 96 0.55 -2.26 5.41
C THR A 96 0.70 -1.21 6.51
N SER A 97 1.16 -1.61 7.72
CA SER A 97 1.42 -0.66 8.81
C SER A 97 2.53 0.36 8.53
N MET A 98 3.37 0.12 7.52
CA MET A 98 4.48 1.02 7.17
C MET A 98 4.14 2.08 6.11
N LYS A 99 2.92 2.12 5.59
CA LYS A 99 2.53 3.01 4.48
C LYS A 99 2.74 4.49 4.82
N ALA A 100 2.14 4.96 5.91
CA ALA A 100 2.23 6.37 6.31
C ALA A 100 3.68 6.79 6.63
N ALA A 101 4.42 5.95 7.37
CA ALA A 101 5.82 6.21 7.71
C ALA A 101 6.71 6.30 6.46
N THR A 102 6.45 5.45 5.45
CA THR A 102 7.17 5.47 4.17
C THR A 102 6.95 6.76 3.41
N VAL A 103 5.71 7.26 3.34
CA VAL A 103 5.44 8.55 2.68
C VAL A 103 6.13 9.69 3.43
N LYS A 104 6.06 9.73 4.76
CA LYS A 104 6.77 10.74 5.58
C LYS A 104 8.28 10.71 5.32
N TYR A 105 8.86 9.51 5.25
CA TYR A 105 10.27 9.32 4.92
C TYR A 105 10.60 9.89 3.53
N ALA A 106 9.80 9.55 2.51
CA ALA A 106 9.98 10.06 1.15
C ALA A 106 9.85 11.58 1.05
N MET A 107 8.92 12.18 1.81
CA MET A 107 8.79 13.64 1.91
C MET A 107 10.04 14.30 2.49
N ASN A 108 10.71 13.66 3.45
CA ASN A 108 11.97 14.15 4.00
C ASN A 108 13.15 13.94 3.03
N LEU A 109 13.15 12.82 2.29
CA LEU A 109 14.20 12.48 1.32
C LEU A 109 14.18 13.41 0.10
N TYR A 110 12.99 13.83 -0.33
CA TYR A 110 12.78 14.71 -1.50
C TYR A 110 12.09 16.03 -1.09
N PRO A 111 12.78 16.90 -0.33
CA PRO A 111 12.17 18.11 0.25
C PRO A 111 11.69 19.12 -0.80
N GLN A 112 12.25 19.08 -2.02
CA GLN A 112 11.90 19.98 -3.12
C GLN A 112 10.64 19.54 -3.89
N HIS A 113 10.14 18.30 -3.70
CA HIS A 113 8.98 17.80 -4.43
C HIS A 113 7.68 18.14 -3.68
N SER A 114 6.63 18.48 -4.46
CA SER A 114 5.30 18.79 -3.93
C SER A 114 4.34 17.59 -3.96
N LEU A 115 4.46 16.71 -4.96
CA LEU A 115 3.48 15.66 -5.25
C LEU A 115 3.99 14.28 -4.84
N PHE A 116 3.23 13.60 -3.99
CA PHE A 116 3.52 12.24 -3.49
C PHE A 116 2.35 11.32 -3.77
N LEU A 117 2.63 10.19 -4.39
CA LEU A 117 1.63 9.17 -4.70
C LEU A 117 2.00 7.87 -4.00
N TYR A 118 1.16 7.38 -3.12
CA TYR A 118 1.30 6.02 -2.62
C TYR A 118 0.65 5.04 -3.61
N LEU A 119 1.36 3.98 -3.95
CA LEU A 119 0.86 2.85 -4.77
C LEU A 119 1.21 1.53 -4.09
N ASP A 120 0.24 0.61 -4.00
CA ASP A 120 0.52 -0.78 -3.61
C ASP A 120 1.32 -1.49 -4.69
N THR A 121 2.16 -2.45 -4.31
CA THR A 121 3.09 -3.13 -5.22
C THR A 121 2.41 -4.05 -6.23
N ASP A 122 1.19 -4.48 -5.98
CA ASP A 122 0.40 -5.30 -6.91
C ASP A 122 -0.45 -4.47 -7.89
N MET A 123 -0.02 -3.23 -8.12
CA MET A 123 -0.59 -2.33 -9.11
C MET A 123 0.25 -2.26 -10.38
N ARG A 124 -0.40 -2.00 -11.50
CA ARG A 124 0.24 -1.69 -12.78
C ARG A 124 -0.37 -0.44 -13.38
N VAL A 125 0.49 0.48 -13.80
CA VAL A 125 0.11 1.73 -14.46
C VAL A 125 -0.04 1.48 -15.96
N TYR A 126 -1.10 2.06 -16.55
CA TYR A 126 -1.45 1.92 -17.96
C TYR A 126 -1.57 3.27 -18.69
N TYR A 127 -1.58 4.37 -17.93
CA TYR A 127 -1.69 5.72 -18.47
C TYR A 127 -1.00 6.74 -17.55
N PRO A 128 -0.54 7.90 -18.06
CA PRO A 128 0.06 8.95 -17.22
C PRO A 128 -0.91 9.48 -16.15
N PHE A 129 -0.37 9.90 -15.00
CA PHE A 129 -1.15 10.49 -13.90
C PHE A 129 -1.54 11.96 -14.11
N THR A 130 -1.71 12.41 -15.36
CA THR A 130 -1.89 13.82 -15.69
C THR A 130 -3.05 14.46 -14.93
N GLU A 131 -4.24 13.84 -14.95
CA GLU A 131 -5.42 14.37 -14.25
C GLU A 131 -5.20 14.40 -12.73
N LEU A 132 -4.67 13.31 -12.15
CA LEU A 132 -4.42 13.24 -10.71
C LEU A 132 -3.41 14.31 -10.25
N LYS A 133 -2.34 14.54 -11.01
CA LYS A 133 -1.36 15.59 -10.69
C LYS A 133 -2.00 16.98 -10.64
N GLU A 134 -2.90 17.29 -11.56
CA GLU A 134 -3.63 18.57 -11.55
C GLU A 134 -4.61 18.65 -10.36
N LEU A 135 -5.28 17.57 -10.03
CA LEU A 135 -6.15 17.51 -8.84
C LEU A 135 -5.35 17.68 -7.54
N MET A 136 -4.19 17.04 -7.44
CA MET A 136 -3.30 17.15 -6.28
C MET A 136 -2.78 18.57 -6.06
N LYS A 137 -2.63 19.38 -7.09
CA LYS A 137 -2.30 20.82 -6.95
C LYS A 137 -3.42 21.64 -6.31
N GLN A 138 -4.66 21.17 -6.41
CA GLN A 138 -5.82 21.89 -5.90
C GLN A 138 -6.17 21.53 -4.46
N GLN A 139 -5.97 20.24 -4.10
CA GLN A 139 -6.32 19.70 -2.77
C GLN A 139 -5.22 18.77 -2.27
N PRO A 140 -4.94 18.78 -0.96
CA PRO A 140 -3.76 18.11 -0.41
C PRO A 140 -3.89 16.60 -0.28
N ILE A 141 -5.10 16.03 -0.17
CA ILE A 141 -5.34 14.61 0.12
C ILE A 141 -6.41 14.06 -0.81
N TRP A 142 -6.07 13.00 -1.56
CA TRP A 142 -6.97 12.30 -2.48
C TRP A 142 -7.08 10.84 -2.11
N LEU A 143 -8.29 10.40 -1.79
CA LEU A 143 -8.63 9.02 -1.44
C LEU A 143 -9.33 8.33 -2.61
N THR A 144 -9.05 7.05 -2.80
CA THR A 144 -9.63 6.26 -3.88
C THR A 144 -10.69 5.30 -3.34
N PRO A 145 -11.96 5.40 -3.77
CA PRO A 145 -13.00 4.49 -3.29
C PRO A 145 -12.86 3.09 -3.91
N HIS A 146 -13.36 2.07 -3.21
CA HIS A 146 -13.44 0.71 -3.75
C HIS A 146 -14.38 0.62 -4.94
N ILE A 147 -15.53 1.30 -4.85
CA ILE A 147 -16.58 1.33 -5.86
C ILE A 147 -17.01 2.76 -6.15
N LEU A 148 -17.55 3.00 -7.34
CA LEU A 148 -18.05 4.31 -7.77
C LEU A 148 -19.56 4.36 -7.92
N ASN A 149 -20.20 3.23 -8.12
CA ASN A 149 -21.65 3.12 -8.34
C ASN A 149 -22.33 2.31 -7.24
N GLN A 150 -23.66 2.40 -7.18
CA GLN A 150 -24.44 1.56 -6.28
C GLN A 150 -24.23 0.08 -6.64
N SER A 151 -23.71 -0.69 -5.72
CA SER A 151 -23.53 -2.13 -5.82
C SER A 151 -24.62 -2.86 -5.02
N ARG A 152 -25.01 -4.06 -5.49
CA ARG A 152 -25.89 -4.95 -4.71
C ARG A 152 -25.23 -5.53 -3.45
N HIS A 153 -23.90 -5.35 -3.33
CA HIS A 153 -23.07 -5.90 -2.26
C HIS A 153 -22.41 -4.80 -1.43
N LEU A 154 -23.12 -3.68 -1.20
CA LEU A 154 -22.62 -2.56 -0.39
C LEU A 154 -22.25 -2.98 1.04
N ASP A 155 -22.94 -3.97 1.60
CA ASP A 155 -22.67 -4.52 2.91
C ASP A 155 -21.25 -5.05 3.09
N SER A 156 -20.65 -5.62 2.03
CA SER A 156 -19.26 -6.08 2.07
C SER A 156 -18.25 -4.95 2.28
N TYR A 157 -18.57 -3.73 1.83
CA TYR A 157 -17.71 -2.56 2.00
C TYR A 157 -17.84 -1.89 3.37
N LEU A 158 -18.88 -2.23 4.14
CA LEU A 158 -18.95 -1.83 5.55
C LEU A 158 -17.83 -2.48 6.38
N HIS A 159 -17.41 -3.68 5.99
CA HIS A 159 -16.30 -4.37 6.65
C HIS A 159 -14.93 -3.99 6.05
N HIS A 160 -14.82 -3.97 4.71
CA HIS A 160 -13.55 -3.71 4.05
C HIS A 160 -13.14 -2.22 4.03
N GLY A 161 -14.08 -1.31 4.35
CA GLY A 161 -13.89 0.14 4.25
C GLY A 161 -14.39 0.71 2.92
N ILE A 162 -14.74 1.98 2.92
CA ILE A 162 -15.21 2.73 1.74
C ILE A 162 -14.04 3.00 0.79
N PHE A 163 -12.88 3.33 1.37
CA PHE A 163 -11.68 3.69 0.61
C PHE A 163 -10.67 2.54 0.57
N ASN A 164 -10.06 2.37 -0.59
CA ASN A 164 -8.91 1.49 -0.76
C ASN A 164 -7.61 2.26 -0.52
N SER A 165 -6.75 1.74 0.33
CA SER A 165 -5.47 2.36 0.70
C SER A 165 -4.35 2.14 -0.33
N GLY A 166 -4.63 1.43 -1.41
CA GLY A 166 -3.63 1.12 -2.43
C GLY A 166 -3.24 2.31 -3.32
N ILE A 167 -4.09 3.34 -3.41
CA ILE A 167 -3.78 4.59 -4.14
C ILE A 167 -4.15 5.79 -3.26
N LEU A 168 -3.17 6.61 -2.92
CA LEU A 168 -3.37 7.87 -2.20
C LEU A 168 -2.56 8.98 -2.85
N GLY A 169 -3.24 10.05 -3.32
CA GLY A 169 -2.60 11.26 -3.82
C GLY A 169 -2.39 12.26 -2.68
N LEU A 170 -1.16 12.72 -2.46
CA LEU A 170 -0.79 13.54 -1.33
C LEU A 170 0.09 14.72 -1.79
N THR A 171 -0.33 15.94 -1.50
CA THR A 171 0.47 17.14 -1.79
C THR A 171 1.14 17.61 -0.51
N ARG A 172 2.39 18.03 -0.62
CA ARG A 172 3.15 18.58 0.53
C ARG A 172 2.43 19.79 1.13
N SER A 173 1.89 19.61 2.31
CA SER A 173 1.19 20.66 3.07
C SER A 173 1.20 20.31 4.56
N GLU A 174 0.92 21.28 5.41
CA GLU A 174 0.73 21.05 6.86
C GLU A 174 -0.34 19.99 7.11
N GLN A 175 -1.47 20.11 6.41
CA GLN A 175 -2.60 19.18 6.54
C GLN A 175 -2.23 17.74 6.12
N THR A 176 -1.43 17.57 5.09
CA THR A 176 -0.92 16.24 4.70
C THR A 176 -0.01 15.64 5.78
N TYR A 177 0.84 16.46 6.41
CA TYR A 177 1.65 15.98 7.53
C TYR A 177 0.81 15.59 8.74
N GLU A 178 -0.21 16.38 9.09
CA GLU A 178 -1.15 16.05 10.17
C GLU A 178 -1.91 14.75 9.88
N PHE A 179 -2.38 14.58 8.65
CA PHE A 179 -3.00 13.33 8.20
C PHE A 179 -2.05 12.15 8.32
N LEU A 180 -0.82 12.26 7.82
CA LEU A 180 0.16 11.18 7.88
C LEU A 180 0.58 10.85 9.32
N GLU A 181 0.72 11.85 10.20
CA GLU A 181 0.99 11.62 11.63
C GLU A 181 -0.18 10.92 12.33
N TRP A 182 -1.41 11.32 12.02
CA TRP A 182 -2.60 10.65 12.52
C TRP A 182 -2.69 9.20 12.02
N TRP A 183 -2.52 8.98 10.73
CA TRP A 183 -2.63 7.65 10.13
C TRP A 183 -1.51 6.72 10.62
N ASP A 184 -0.26 7.18 10.65
CA ASP A 184 0.89 6.44 11.18
C ASP A 184 0.66 6.00 12.64
N ARG A 185 0.14 6.90 13.48
CA ARG A 185 -0.22 6.56 14.86
C ARG A 185 -1.31 5.48 14.91
N LYS A 186 -2.33 5.57 14.05
CA LYS A 186 -3.39 4.56 13.98
C LYS A 186 -2.86 3.21 13.53
N LEU A 187 -1.99 3.18 12.54
CA LEU A 187 -1.32 1.96 12.08
C LEU A 187 -0.38 1.37 13.13
N TYR A 188 0.26 2.22 13.93
CA TYR A 188 1.05 1.78 15.07
C TYR A 188 0.19 1.16 16.17
N GLU A 189 -0.95 1.77 16.50
CA GLU A 189 -1.89 1.28 17.50
C GLU A 189 -2.52 -0.05 17.05
N ALA A 190 -3.11 -0.09 15.85
CA ALA A 190 -3.79 -1.24 15.31
C ALA A 190 -3.80 -1.24 13.76
N CYS A 191 -3.22 -2.28 13.19
CA CYS A 191 -3.26 -2.56 11.75
C CYS A 191 -3.59 -4.06 11.56
N TYR A 192 -4.81 -4.47 11.94
CA TYR A 192 -5.22 -5.87 11.97
C TYR A 192 -6.26 -6.16 10.90
N PHE A 193 -6.24 -7.38 10.36
CA PHE A 193 -7.33 -7.93 9.57
C PHE A 193 -8.23 -8.75 10.51
N ASP A 194 -9.24 -8.10 11.09
CA ASP A 194 -10.20 -8.73 11.98
C ASP A 194 -11.64 -8.23 11.70
N ASP A 195 -12.60 -8.67 12.48
CA ASP A 195 -14.01 -8.32 12.29
C ASP A 195 -14.35 -6.83 12.54
N LYS A 196 -13.43 -6.08 13.14
CA LYS A 196 -13.63 -4.67 13.51
C LYS A 196 -12.87 -3.70 12.63
N LEU A 197 -11.72 -4.15 12.11
CA LEU A 197 -10.80 -3.30 11.37
C LEU A 197 -10.24 -4.06 10.16
N PHE A 198 -10.31 -3.47 9.00
CA PHE A 198 -9.65 -4.00 7.83
C PHE A 198 -8.32 -3.28 7.61
N ALA A 199 -7.32 -3.67 8.44
CA ALA A 199 -5.94 -3.18 8.44
C ALA A 199 -5.82 -1.64 8.37
N ASP A 200 -5.06 -1.16 7.41
CA ASP A 200 -4.73 0.24 7.20
C ASP A 200 -5.89 1.04 6.58
N GLN A 201 -6.68 0.41 5.70
CA GLN A 201 -7.72 1.12 4.96
C GLN A 201 -8.98 1.42 5.79
N GLY A 202 -9.31 0.60 6.80
CA GLY A 202 -10.43 0.89 7.69
C GLY A 202 -10.30 2.22 8.44
N TRP A 203 -9.07 2.69 8.67
CA TRP A 203 -8.84 4.01 9.23
C TRP A 203 -9.14 5.15 8.26
N LEU A 204 -8.98 4.93 6.96
CA LEU A 204 -9.18 5.97 5.94
C LEU A 204 -10.63 6.45 5.85
N ASP A 205 -11.61 5.64 6.28
CA ASP A 205 -13.02 6.03 6.30
C ASP A 205 -13.27 7.24 7.22
N PHE A 206 -12.40 7.44 8.20
CA PHE A 206 -12.45 8.59 9.11
C PHE A 206 -11.69 9.82 8.58
N ALA A 207 -10.85 9.66 7.56
CA ALA A 207 -10.01 10.76 7.08
C ALA A 207 -10.83 11.98 6.62
N PRO A 208 -11.95 11.85 5.86
CA PRO A 208 -12.75 13.01 5.47
C PRO A 208 -13.45 13.74 6.63
N LEU A 209 -13.52 13.12 7.83
CA LEU A 209 -14.09 13.79 9.02
C LEU A 209 -13.10 14.73 9.69
N TYR A 210 -11.80 14.48 9.53
CA TYR A 210 -10.73 15.19 10.24
C TYR A 210 -9.88 16.06 9.34
N PHE A 211 -9.84 15.75 8.04
CA PHE A 211 -8.97 16.39 7.06
C PHE A 211 -9.78 16.74 5.81
N ASP A 212 -9.30 17.74 5.05
CA ASP A 212 -9.87 18.09 3.75
C ASP A 212 -9.45 17.04 2.68
N ALA A 213 -9.95 15.83 2.87
CA ALA A 213 -9.68 14.70 1.99
C ALA A 213 -10.75 14.59 0.91
N GLN A 214 -10.32 14.58 -0.34
CA GLN A 214 -11.18 14.51 -1.51
C GLN A 214 -11.27 13.08 -2.05
N ILE A 215 -12.35 12.79 -2.77
CA ILE A 215 -12.60 11.46 -3.34
C ILE A 215 -12.29 11.46 -4.83
N LEU A 216 -11.36 10.62 -5.26
CA LEU A 216 -10.99 10.42 -6.65
C LEU A 216 -12.03 9.56 -7.37
N ARG A 217 -12.99 10.21 -8.05
CA ARG A 217 -14.11 9.53 -8.74
C ARG A 217 -13.84 9.22 -10.21
N HIS A 218 -12.61 9.05 -10.61
CA HIS A 218 -12.27 8.70 -11.99
C HIS A 218 -12.30 7.17 -12.17
N PRO A 219 -13.06 6.59 -13.14
CA PRO A 219 -13.26 5.14 -13.25
C PRO A 219 -11.99 4.36 -13.58
N GLY A 220 -10.99 4.99 -14.19
CA GLY A 220 -9.72 4.37 -14.56
C GLY A 220 -8.71 4.23 -13.42
N TYR A 221 -8.99 4.73 -12.22
CA TYR A 221 -8.14 4.49 -11.06
C TYR A 221 -8.68 3.33 -10.21
N ASN A 222 -7.76 2.50 -9.70
CA ASN A 222 -8.07 1.39 -8.80
C ASN A 222 -9.12 0.41 -9.35
N MET A 223 -9.08 0.11 -10.66
CA MET A 223 -9.83 -1.01 -11.19
C MET A 223 -9.24 -2.32 -10.70
N ALA A 224 -10.06 -3.21 -10.18
CA ALA A 224 -9.63 -4.41 -9.44
C ALA A 224 -10.69 -5.50 -9.43
N ALA A 225 -10.36 -6.66 -8.85
CA ALA A 225 -11.23 -7.81 -8.74
C ALA A 225 -12.63 -7.48 -8.16
N TRP A 226 -12.69 -6.58 -7.17
CA TRP A 226 -13.95 -6.27 -6.48
C TRP A 226 -14.89 -5.36 -7.27
N ASN A 227 -14.40 -4.62 -8.28
CA ASN A 227 -15.22 -3.73 -9.09
C ASN A 227 -15.27 -4.11 -10.57
N VAL A 228 -14.71 -5.25 -10.97
CA VAL A 228 -14.95 -5.84 -12.29
C VAL A 228 -16.42 -6.19 -12.44
N GLY A 229 -17.07 -5.66 -13.49
CA GLY A 229 -18.51 -5.78 -13.72
C GLY A 229 -19.37 -4.76 -12.95
N GLU A 230 -18.75 -3.80 -12.26
CA GLU A 230 -19.47 -2.63 -11.76
C GLU A 230 -19.96 -1.80 -12.94
N THR A 231 -21.23 -1.41 -12.93
CA THR A 231 -21.84 -0.61 -14.01
C THR A 231 -21.00 0.62 -14.29
N GLY A 232 -20.50 0.73 -15.51
CA GLY A 232 -19.69 1.86 -15.94
C GLY A 232 -18.19 1.78 -15.65
N ARG A 233 -17.69 0.60 -15.27
CA ARG A 233 -16.24 0.40 -15.04
C ARG A 233 -15.63 -0.76 -15.83
N ASP A 234 -16.29 -1.23 -16.87
CA ASP A 234 -15.73 -2.25 -17.75
C ASP A 234 -14.71 -1.67 -18.72
N ILE A 235 -13.66 -2.44 -19.01
CA ILE A 235 -12.72 -2.10 -20.07
C ILE A 235 -13.41 -2.35 -21.41
N THR A 236 -13.75 -1.25 -22.10
CA THR A 236 -14.63 -1.28 -23.29
C THR A 236 -13.86 -1.40 -24.59
N HIS A 237 -12.69 -0.82 -24.69
CA HIS A 237 -11.86 -0.87 -25.89
C HIS A 237 -10.38 -0.58 -25.56
N SER A 238 -9.50 -0.82 -26.54
CA SER A 238 -8.12 -0.38 -26.51
C SER A 238 -7.79 0.35 -27.81
N ASP A 239 -7.02 1.44 -27.70
CA ASP A 239 -6.53 2.22 -28.84
C ASP A 239 -5.10 2.71 -28.57
N ASN A 240 -4.24 2.67 -29.59
CA ASN A 240 -2.85 3.12 -29.50
C ASN A 240 -2.04 2.54 -28.33
N GLY A 241 -2.40 1.32 -27.89
CA GLY A 241 -1.77 0.63 -26.76
C GLY A 241 -2.26 1.08 -25.37
N TYR A 242 -3.32 1.88 -25.32
CA TYR A 242 -4.02 2.26 -24.10
C TYR A 242 -5.36 1.54 -23.98
N TYR A 243 -5.80 1.34 -22.73
CA TYR A 243 -7.10 0.77 -22.39
C TYR A 243 -8.04 1.87 -21.89
N TYR A 244 -9.33 1.71 -22.15
CA TYR A 244 -10.34 2.70 -21.81
C TYR A 244 -11.52 2.06 -21.08
N ILE A 245 -12.10 2.86 -20.18
CA ILE A 245 -13.34 2.59 -19.49
C ILE A 245 -14.30 3.69 -19.97
N TYR A 246 -15.20 3.33 -20.90
CA TYR A 246 -15.92 4.31 -21.74
C TYR A 246 -14.94 5.25 -22.49
N ASP A 247 -15.03 6.53 -22.23
CA ASP A 247 -14.19 7.59 -22.82
C ASP A 247 -12.98 7.98 -21.95
N LYS A 248 -12.82 7.32 -20.76
CA LYS A 248 -11.75 7.61 -19.82
C LYS A 248 -10.63 6.57 -19.91
N PRO A 249 -9.35 6.99 -19.86
CA PRO A 249 -8.26 6.03 -19.86
C PRO A 249 -8.24 5.19 -18.56
N LEU A 250 -7.90 3.91 -18.70
CA LEU A 250 -7.49 3.11 -17.55
C LEU A 250 -6.10 3.59 -17.11
N VAL A 251 -6.02 4.13 -15.91
CA VAL A 251 -4.76 4.68 -15.37
C VAL A 251 -4.02 3.65 -14.53
N VAL A 252 -4.71 3.01 -13.60
CA VAL A 252 -4.12 1.99 -12.71
C VAL A 252 -5.07 0.82 -12.55
N PHE A 253 -4.54 -0.39 -12.79
CA PHE A 253 -5.20 -1.63 -12.42
C PHE A 253 -4.54 -2.25 -11.18
N HIS A 254 -5.33 -2.63 -10.19
CA HIS A 254 -4.92 -3.23 -8.93
C HIS A 254 -5.13 -4.74 -8.98
N TYR A 255 -4.07 -5.51 -9.14
CA TYR A 255 -4.09 -6.97 -9.24
C TYR A 255 -4.18 -7.66 -7.88
N SER A 256 -4.99 -7.11 -6.98
CA SER A 256 -5.18 -7.64 -5.63
C SER A 256 -5.83 -9.02 -5.64
N GLY A 257 -5.44 -9.89 -4.69
CA GLY A 257 -6.07 -11.18 -4.47
C GLY A 257 -5.77 -12.25 -5.52
N LEU A 258 -4.76 -12.07 -6.38
CA LEU A 258 -4.43 -13.04 -7.44
C LEU A 258 -4.10 -14.43 -6.91
N HIS A 259 -3.37 -14.52 -5.79
CA HIS A 259 -2.99 -15.82 -5.22
C HIS A 259 -4.16 -16.57 -4.56
N TRP A 260 -5.27 -15.89 -4.30
CA TRP A 260 -6.54 -16.52 -3.86
C TRP A 260 -7.50 -16.78 -5.03
N GLY A 261 -7.11 -16.41 -6.26
CA GLY A 261 -7.94 -16.57 -7.44
C GLY A 261 -9.15 -15.63 -7.52
N ASN A 262 -9.23 -14.62 -6.65
CA ASN A 262 -10.39 -13.72 -6.57
C ASN A 262 -10.65 -12.98 -7.88
N LEU A 263 -9.61 -12.44 -8.52
CA LEU A 263 -9.74 -11.76 -9.80
C LEU A 263 -10.20 -12.71 -10.90
N GLN A 264 -9.54 -13.87 -11.04
CA GLN A 264 -9.86 -14.88 -12.05
C GLN A 264 -11.29 -15.43 -11.89
N ASN A 265 -11.72 -15.68 -10.64
CA ASN A 265 -13.07 -16.16 -10.35
C ASN A 265 -14.11 -15.09 -10.70
N ASN A 266 -13.85 -13.84 -10.40
CA ASN A 266 -14.75 -12.73 -10.72
C ASN A 266 -14.82 -12.49 -12.25
N MET A 267 -13.68 -12.56 -12.95
CA MET A 267 -13.63 -12.48 -14.42
C MET A 267 -14.47 -13.59 -15.06
N LYS A 268 -14.33 -14.85 -14.62
CA LYS A 268 -15.13 -15.97 -15.12
C LYS A 268 -16.62 -15.78 -14.88
N ARG A 269 -17.00 -15.17 -13.78
CA ARG A 269 -18.40 -14.87 -13.44
C ARG A 269 -18.98 -13.78 -14.31
N VAL A 270 -18.21 -12.71 -14.57
CA VAL A 270 -18.65 -11.52 -15.31
C VAL A 270 -18.51 -11.69 -16.81
N TYR A 271 -17.45 -12.37 -17.27
CA TYR A 271 -17.12 -12.61 -18.68
C TYR A 271 -16.88 -14.10 -18.93
N PRO A 272 -17.94 -14.94 -18.86
CA PRO A 272 -17.81 -16.41 -18.89
C PRO A 272 -17.33 -16.97 -20.24
N ASP A 273 -17.51 -16.24 -21.32
CA ASP A 273 -17.05 -16.57 -22.68
C ASP A 273 -15.56 -16.25 -22.91
N GLY A 274 -14.88 -15.66 -21.93
CA GLY A 274 -13.48 -15.26 -22.05
C GLY A 274 -13.23 -14.05 -22.96
N ASN A 275 -14.27 -13.41 -23.46
CA ASN A 275 -14.17 -12.32 -24.43
C ASN A 275 -14.10 -10.94 -23.74
N ASN A 276 -12.99 -10.70 -23.03
CA ASN A 276 -12.72 -9.37 -22.45
C ASN A 276 -11.20 -9.09 -22.48
N LEU A 277 -10.85 -7.83 -22.72
CA LEU A 277 -9.46 -7.33 -22.75
C LEU A 277 -8.70 -7.63 -21.46
N LEU A 278 -9.40 -7.74 -20.33
CA LEU A 278 -8.80 -8.03 -19.02
C LEU A 278 -8.08 -9.39 -18.98
N TYR A 279 -8.50 -10.40 -19.77
CA TYR A 279 -7.78 -11.69 -19.87
C TYR A 279 -6.36 -11.48 -20.41
N GLY A 280 -6.22 -10.77 -21.55
CA GLY A 280 -4.90 -10.45 -22.10
C GLY A 280 -4.04 -9.56 -21.20
N MET A 281 -4.68 -8.65 -20.46
CA MET A 281 -3.97 -7.84 -19.45
C MET A 281 -3.44 -8.71 -18.30
N LEU A 282 -4.22 -9.68 -17.84
CA LEU A 282 -3.83 -10.60 -16.78
C LEU A 282 -2.66 -11.48 -17.21
N ASP A 283 -2.74 -12.06 -18.42
CA ASP A 283 -1.66 -12.87 -18.98
C ASP A 283 -0.36 -12.07 -19.13
N SER A 284 -0.47 -10.84 -19.63
CA SER A 284 0.67 -9.91 -19.71
C SER A 284 1.27 -9.60 -18.33
N TYR A 285 0.41 -9.40 -17.32
CA TYR A 285 0.88 -9.15 -15.96
C TYR A 285 1.61 -10.36 -15.36
N PHE A 286 1.11 -11.57 -15.55
CA PHE A 286 1.81 -12.80 -15.12
C PHE A 286 3.17 -12.94 -15.78
N ALA A 287 3.25 -12.73 -17.09
CA ALA A 287 4.52 -12.78 -17.80
C ALA A 287 5.53 -11.76 -17.26
N GLU A 288 5.07 -10.55 -16.91
CA GLU A 288 5.93 -9.53 -16.29
C GLU A 288 6.38 -9.91 -14.87
N LEU A 289 5.53 -10.57 -14.08
CA LEU A 289 5.91 -11.07 -12.76
C LEU A 289 7.02 -12.12 -12.84
N ASP A 290 6.90 -13.04 -13.81
CA ASP A 290 7.89 -14.09 -14.06
C ASP A 290 9.22 -13.47 -14.54
N GLU A 291 9.19 -12.50 -15.47
CA GLU A 291 10.34 -11.74 -15.92
C GLU A 291 11.05 -11.02 -14.76
N MET A 292 10.29 -10.50 -13.79
CA MET A 292 10.84 -9.81 -12.61
C MET A 292 11.30 -10.75 -11.49
N GLY A 293 11.33 -12.06 -11.76
CA GLY A 293 11.93 -13.06 -10.89
C GLY A 293 11.00 -13.58 -9.80
N LYS A 294 9.71 -13.72 -10.07
CA LYS A 294 8.71 -14.25 -9.15
C LYS A 294 9.16 -15.55 -8.47
N ASP A 295 9.65 -16.53 -9.24
CA ASP A 295 10.06 -17.84 -8.69
C ASP A 295 11.24 -17.74 -7.72
N ALA A 296 12.12 -16.75 -7.91
CA ALA A 296 13.28 -16.54 -7.07
C ALA A 296 12.93 -15.92 -5.69
N VAL A 297 11.77 -15.26 -5.58
CA VAL A 297 11.45 -14.49 -4.36
C VAL A 297 10.17 -14.90 -3.66
N SER A 298 9.17 -15.47 -4.36
CA SER A 298 7.82 -15.70 -3.79
C SER A 298 7.79 -16.66 -2.61
N SER A 299 8.79 -17.51 -2.44
CA SER A 299 8.93 -18.46 -1.32
C SER A 299 9.80 -17.93 -0.16
N ILE A 300 10.32 -16.71 -0.24
CA ILE A 300 11.15 -16.14 0.82
C ILE A 300 10.30 -15.92 2.07
N PRO A 301 10.67 -16.54 3.21
CA PRO A 301 9.94 -16.33 4.45
C PRO A 301 10.15 -14.91 4.96
N TRP A 302 9.12 -14.33 5.54
CA TRP A 302 9.20 -13.00 6.13
C TRP A 302 10.10 -12.98 7.36
N SER A 303 11.02 -12.01 7.45
CA SER A 303 12.00 -11.92 8.54
C SER A 303 11.35 -11.85 9.92
N TYR A 304 10.18 -11.19 10.02
CA TYR A 304 9.48 -11.00 11.30
C TYR A 304 8.49 -12.13 11.65
N ASP A 305 8.53 -13.25 10.92
CA ASP A 305 7.89 -14.51 11.32
C ASP A 305 8.83 -15.45 12.07
N ARG A 306 10.10 -15.04 12.28
CA ARG A 306 11.12 -15.83 12.95
C ARG A 306 11.86 -15.01 14.00
N TYR A 307 12.29 -15.71 15.05
CA TYR A 307 13.31 -15.20 15.96
C TYR A 307 14.68 -15.16 15.24
N TYR A 308 15.61 -14.38 15.75
CA TYR A 308 16.98 -14.32 15.19
C TYR A 308 17.73 -15.65 15.28
N SER A 309 17.25 -16.58 16.12
CA SER A 309 17.71 -17.99 16.14
C SER A 309 17.28 -18.81 14.91
N GLY A 310 16.35 -18.28 14.09
CA GLY A 310 15.71 -18.98 12.97
C GLY A 310 14.44 -19.76 13.35
N GLU A 311 14.13 -19.90 14.65
CA GLU A 311 12.89 -20.53 15.12
C GLU A 311 11.66 -19.72 14.66
N THR A 312 10.64 -20.40 14.11
CA THR A 312 9.37 -19.75 13.70
C THR A 312 8.57 -19.31 14.93
N ILE A 313 8.11 -18.06 14.93
CA ILE A 313 7.25 -17.51 15.98
C ILE A 313 5.87 -18.15 15.86
N LYS A 314 5.38 -18.74 16.97
CA LYS A 314 4.05 -19.35 16.99
C LYS A 314 2.96 -18.27 16.88
N GLN A 315 1.94 -18.56 16.08
CA GLN A 315 0.82 -17.63 15.87
C GLN A 315 0.12 -17.27 17.18
N GLU A 316 -0.06 -18.21 18.09
CA GLU A 316 -0.64 -17.98 19.42
C GLU A 316 0.09 -16.92 20.25
N ILE A 317 1.41 -16.76 20.03
CA ILE A 317 2.21 -15.72 20.69
C ILE A 317 1.90 -14.37 20.05
N LYS A 318 1.89 -14.27 18.71
CA LYS A 318 1.51 -13.04 18.00
C LYS A 318 0.10 -12.57 18.38
N ASP A 319 -0.87 -13.49 18.42
CA ASP A 319 -2.26 -13.19 18.76
C ASP A 319 -2.42 -12.67 20.19
N ARG A 320 -1.66 -13.24 21.14
CA ARG A 320 -1.62 -12.74 22.52
C ARG A 320 -1.15 -11.29 22.58
N PHE A 321 -0.12 -10.93 21.82
CA PHE A 321 0.38 -9.55 21.82
C PHE A 321 -0.49 -8.59 21.02
N LYS A 322 -1.29 -9.06 20.07
CA LYS A 322 -2.37 -8.26 19.48
C LYS A 322 -3.43 -7.90 20.52
N GLN A 323 -3.82 -8.86 21.37
CA GLN A 323 -4.83 -8.66 22.41
C GLN A 323 -4.31 -7.82 23.59
N ASN A 324 -3.03 -7.94 23.93
CA ASN A 324 -2.41 -7.23 25.02
C ASN A 324 -1.00 -6.72 24.63
N PRO A 325 -0.90 -5.60 23.88
CA PRO A 325 0.37 -5.03 23.45
C PRO A 325 1.29 -4.63 24.62
N ASP A 326 0.71 -4.31 25.78
CA ASP A 326 1.46 -3.91 26.98
C ASP A 326 2.24 -5.08 27.61
N ALA A 327 1.86 -6.31 27.32
CA ALA A 327 2.55 -7.50 27.80
C ALA A 327 4.02 -7.58 27.35
N ILE A 328 4.38 -6.90 26.25
CA ILE A 328 5.77 -6.79 25.77
C ILE A 328 6.37 -5.39 25.97
N ALA A 329 5.68 -4.47 26.66
CA ALA A 329 6.14 -3.09 26.84
C ALA A 329 7.55 -2.98 27.43
N ASN A 330 7.91 -3.92 28.32
CA ASN A 330 9.21 -3.98 28.99
C ASN A 330 10.24 -4.87 28.28
N ILE A 331 9.89 -5.45 27.10
CA ILE A 331 10.80 -6.27 26.31
C ILE A 331 11.46 -5.37 25.26
N GLY A 332 12.77 -5.37 25.18
CA GLY A 332 13.51 -4.57 24.20
C GLY A 332 13.20 -5.02 22.76
N ASN A 333 13.94 -6.00 22.28
CA ASN A 333 13.70 -6.62 20.97
C ASN A 333 13.22 -8.07 21.15
N PRO A 334 11.92 -8.37 20.92
CA PRO A 334 11.37 -9.69 21.16
C PRO A 334 11.90 -10.77 20.20
N PHE A 335 12.45 -10.38 19.04
CA PHE A 335 13.03 -11.32 18.08
C PHE A 335 14.35 -11.95 18.55
N GLN A 336 14.96 -11.43 19.63
CA GLN A 336 16.14 -12.02 20.29
C GLN A 336 15.78 -13.16 21.24
N LEU A 337 14.51 -13.43 21.46
CA LEU A 337 14.00 -14.40 22.41
C LEU A 337 13.64 -15.74 21.75
N SER A 338 12.74 -16.52 22.33
CA SER A 338 12.27 -17.81 21.82
C SER A 338 10.80 -18.07 22.17
N ASN A 339 10.17 -19.06 21.54
CA ASN A 339 8.82 -19.50 21.92
C ASN A 339 8.77 -19.98 23.39
N GLU A 340 9.82 -20.61 23.89
CA GLU A 340 9.88 -21.08 25.28
C GLU A 340 9.86 -19.91 26.28
N PHE A 341 10.58 -18.83 25.98
CA PHE A 341 10.53 -17.61 26.81
C PHE A 341 9.09 -17.08 26.99
N PHE A 342 8.32 -17.08 25.93
CA PHE A 342 6.94 -16.58 25.96
C PHE A 342 5.93 -17.59 26.50
N LYS A 343 6.23 -18.90 26.48
CA LYS A 343 5.37 -19.95 27.05
C LYS A 343 5.17 -19.78 28.56
N ASN A 344 6.19 -19.36 29.28
CA ASN A 344 6.20 -19.27 30.73
C ASN A 344 5.81 -17.88 31.28
N ARG A 345 5.42 -16.92 30.41
CA ARG A 345 5.04 -15.56 30.77
C ARG A 345 3.61 -15.21 30.32
N ALA A 346 2.76 -16.22 30.28
CA ALA A 346 1.35 -16.11 29.96
C ALA A 346 0.54 -15.53 31.13
#